data_665a350b8aa8d7560e1c1270914621c1
#
_entry.id   665a350b8aa8d7560e1c1270914621c1
#
_cell.length_a   1.000
_cell.length_b   1.000
_cell.length_c   1.000
_cell.angle_alpha   90.00
_cell.angle_beta   90.00
_cell.angle_gamma   90.00
#
_symmetry.space_group_name_H-M   'P 1'
#
loop_
_entity.id
_entity.type
_entity.pdbx_description
1 polymer ?
#
loop_
_entity_poly.entity_id
_entity_poly.type
_entity_poly.pdbx_seq_one_letter_code
_entity_poly.pdbx_strand_id
1 'polypeptide(L)'
;MSAEGYYRRAAAQLHPDDIVLDIGANIGLSAIAFADTCPGVRVIAVEPAPLAFECLRRNMGAHVPNGIALETGVGVANGTAQFTWYPRASANYSRYADRKRDNESTTTFLQNCGLDQNAIALVTNDVHDGEQIDVKVTTVSALLADHAPTGEIGLVKIDVERAELDVVRGIAESDWARIRTVVAEVHDCGDRLAQFCALLRSHGLATEVRQDAFLRGTELYEVFACRPPTW
;
A
#
# COMPACT_ATOMS: atom_id res chain seq x y z
N MET A 1 -3.20 -15.56 -1.29
CA MET A 1 -4.38 -15.90 -0.45
C MET A 1 -4.35 -15.33 0.96
N SER A 2 -3.25 -14.84 1.46
CA SER A 2 -3.15 -14.33 2.85
C SER A 2 -3.27 -12.81 2.93
N ALA A 3 -2.73 -12.05 1.99
CA ALA A 3 -3.02 -10.61 1.87
C ALA A 3 -4.54 -10.36 1.82
N GLU A 4 -5.28 -11.25 1.18
CA GLU A 4 -6.74 -11.30 1.27
C GLU A 4 -7.27 -11.39 2.72
N GLY A 5 -6.51 -11.95 3.66
CA GLY A 5 -6.95 -12.08 5.06
C GLY A 5 -7.11 -10.73 5.76
N TYR A 6 -6.09 -9.86 5.75
CA TYR A 6 -6.16 -8.54 6.40
C TYR A 6 -6.97 -7.54 5.58
N TYR A 7 -6.87 -7.55 4.27
CA TYR A 7 -7.71 -6.71 3.41
C TYR A 7 -9.20 -7.05 3.55
N ARG A 8 -9.57 -8.34 3.57
CA ARG A 8 -10.96 -8.76 3.84
C ARG A 8 -11.42 -8.36 5.24
N ARG A 9 -10.55 -8.54 6.26
CA ARG A 9 -10.87 -8.13 7.64
C ARG A 9 -11.08 -6.62 7.72
N ALA A 10 -10.26 -5.83 7.04
CA ALA A 10 -10.39 -4.38 6.98
C ALA A 10 -11.68 -3.97 6.24
N ALA A 11 -11.94 -4.57 5.07
CA ALA A 11 -13.15 -4.32 4.29
C ALA A 11 -14.43 -4.64 5.06
N ALA A 12 -14.44 -5.72 5.86
CA ALA A 12 -15.57 -6.10 6.69
C ALA A 12 -15.89 -5.12 7.84
N GLN A 13 -14.98 -4.19 8.13
CA GLN A 13 -15.17 -3.13 9.14
C GLN A 13 -15.60 -1.79 8.54
N LEU A 14 -15.75 -1.73 7.21
CA LEU A 14 -16.21 -0.52 6.53
C LEU A 14 -17.71 -0.30 6.75
N HIS A 15 -18.09 0.95 6.84
CA HIS A 15 -19.47 1.40 6.86
C HIS A 15 -19.76 2.18 5.57
N PRO A 16 -21.03 2.24 5.13
CA PRO A 16 -21.44 3.16 4.07
C PRO A 16 -20.99 4.59 4.41
N ASP A 17 -20.56 5.34 3.38
CA ASP A 17 -20.02 6.69 3.48
C ASP A 17 -18.60 6.82 4.08
N ASP A 18 -17.98 5.71 4.52
CA ASP A 18 -16.57 5.72 4.88
C ASP A 18 -15.69 6.14 3.71
N ILE A 19 -14.61 6.83 4.04
CA ILE A 19 -13.53 7.13 3.10
C ILE A 19 -12.48 6.03 3.20
N VAL A 20 -12.08 5.50 2.05
CA VAL A 20 -10.98 4.53 1.90
C VAL A 20 -9.85 5.22 1.13
N LEU A 21 -8.64 5.26 1.72
CA LEU A 21 -7.43 5.62 1.02
C LEU A 21 -6.72 4.33 0.59
N ASP A 22 -6.61 4.09 -0.71
CA ASP A 22 -5.87 2.97 -1.30
C ASP A 22 -4.56 3.50 -1.86
N ILE A 23 -3.49 3.45 -1.07
CA ILE A 23 -2.17 4.01 -1.39
C ILE A 23 -1.28 2.89 -1.93
N GLY A 24 -0.79 3.04 -3.17
CA GLY A 24 -0.21 1.97 -3.97
C GLY A 24 -1.31 1.07 -4.54
N ALA A 25 -2.28 1.67 -5.19
CA ALA A 25 -3.46 0.97 -5.69
C ALA A 25 -3.18 0.06 -6.90
N ASN A 26 -2.02 0.19 -7.50
CA ASN A 26 -1.62 -0.53 -8.71
C ASN A 26 -2.74 -0.43 -9.78
N ILE A 27 -3.27 -1.54 -10.26
CA ILE A 27 -4.36 -1.57 -11.25
C ILE A 27 -5.77 -1.44 -10.64
N GLY A 28 -5.90 -1.28 -9.31
CA GLY A 28 -7.16 -0.98 -8.61
C GLY A 28 -7.96 -2.18 -8.12
N LEU A 29 -7.37 -3.38 -8.02
CA LEU A 29 -8.10 -4.57 -7.55
C LEU A 29 -8.56 -4.44 -6.10
N SER A 30 -7.74 -3.85 -5.22
CA SER A 30 -8.09 -3.54 -3.83
C SER A 30 -9.24 -2.54 -3.75
N ALA A 31 -9.18 -1.46 -4.53
CA ALA A 31 -10.21 -0.44 -4.59
C ALA A 31 -11.59 -1.01 -5.00
N ILE A 32 -11.60 -1.88 -6.02
CA ILE A 32 -12.81 -2.60 -6.46
C ILE A 32 -13.33 -3.49 -5.33
N ALA A 33 -12.46 -4.28 -4.71
CA ALA A 33 -12.84 -5.19 -3.64
C ALA A 33 -13.45 -4.45 -2.43
N PHE A 34 -12.93 -3.27 -2.08
CA PHE A 34 -13.49 -2.44 -1.00
C PHE A 34 -14.87 -1.90 -1.38
N ALA A 35 -15.06 -1.39 -2.60
CA ALA A 35 -16.34 -0.89 -3.09
C ALA A 35 -17.40 -1.98 -3.20
N ASP A 36 -17.02 -3.18 -3.64
CA ASP A 36 -17.92 -4.34 -3.74
C ASP A 36 -18.32 -4.86 -2.35
N THR A 37 -17.39 -4.85 -1.39
CA THR A 37 -17.65 -5.35 -0.02
C THR A 37 -18.56 -4.40 0.76
N CYS A 38 -18.38 -3.10 0.61
CA CYS A 38 -19.19 -2.08 1.27
C CYS A 38 -19.68 -1.03 0.25
N PRO A 39 -20.83 -1.26 -0.38
CA PRO A 39 -21.44 -0.27 -1.28
C PRO A 39 -21.69 1.05 -0.57
N GLY A 40 -21.30 2.15 -1.20
CA GLY A 40 -21.42 3.51 -0.66
C GLY A 40 -20.11 4.10 -0.16
N VAL A 41 -19.07 3.31 0.07
CA VAL A 41 -17.74 3.85 0.41
C VAL A 41 -17.21 4.75 -0.69
N ARG A 42 -16.45 5.75 -0.29
CA ARG A 42 -15.71 6.62 -1.18
C ARG A 42 -14.25 6.23 -1.24
N VAL A 43 -13.76 5.76 -2.38
CA VAL A 43 -12.39 5.31 -2.55
C VAL A 43 -11.53 6.38 -3.21
N ILE A 44 -10.42 6.75 -2.58
CA ILE A 44 -9.36 7.59 -3.14
C ILE A 44 -8.16 6.68 -3.37
N ALA A 45 -7.92 6.31 -4.62
CA ALA A 45 -6.88 5.38 -5.03
C ALA A 45 -5.69 6.14 -5.63
N VAL A 46 -4.49 5.84 -5.17
CA VAL A 46 -3.27 6.57 -5.53
C VAL A 46 -2.24 5.60 -6.09
N GLU A 47 -1.74 5.89 -7.29
CA GLU A 47 -0.74 5.07 -7.97
C GLU A 47 0.21 5.96 -8.79
N PRO A 48 1.52 5.92 -8.53
CA PRO A 48 2.49 6.75 -9.24
C PRO A 48 2.96 6.17 -10.58
N ALA A 49 2.86 4.84 -10.80
CA ALA A 49 3.36 4.21 -12.03
C ALA A 49 2.42 4.47 -13.22
N PRO A 50 2.87 5.14 -14.31
CA PRO A 50 1.96 5.61 -15.36
C PRO A 50 1.12 4.51 -16.01
N LEU A 51 1.71 3.35 -16.30
CA LEU A 51 0.99 2.23 -16.91
C LEU A 51 -0.03 1.58 -15.97
N ALA A 52 0.33 1.40 -14.69
CA ALA A 52 -0.58 0.90 -13.67
C ALA A 52 -1.70 1.92 -13.41
N PHE A 53 -1.36 3.21 -13.34
CA PHE A 53 -2.34 4.29 -13.18
C PHE A 53 -3.37 4.34 -14.32
N GLU A 54 -2.96 4.16 -15.58
CA GLU A 54 -3.93 4.13 -16.68
C GLU A 54 -4.92 2.96 -16.54
N CYS A 55 -4.45 1.78 -16.08
CA CYS A 55 -5.32 0.67 -15.75
C CYS A 55 -6.22 0.99 -14.55
N LEU A 56 -5.65 1.56 -13.48
CA LEU A 56 -6.38 2.00 -12.30
C LEU A 56 -7.53 2.94 -12.68
N ARG A 57 -7.24 3.98 -13.45
CA ARG A 57 -8.22 4.98 -13.88
C ARG A 57 -9.39 4.34 -14.63
N ARG A 58 -9.13 3.38 -15.52
CA ARG A 58 -10.17 2.64 -16.25
C ARG A 58 -11.00 1.76 -15.33
N ASN A 59 -10.33 1.00 -14.46
CA ASN A 59 -10.98 0.09 -13.54
C ASN A 59 -11.84 0.84 -12.50
N MET A 60 -11.32 1.94 -11.95
CA MET A 60 -12.08 2.81 -11.04
C MET A 60 -13.33 3.39 -11.74
N GLY A 61 -13.18 3.90 -12.97
CA GLY A 61 -14.31 4.45 -13.72
C GLY A 61 -15.39 3.42 -14.06
N ALA A 62 -15.02 2.15 -14.21
CA ALA A 62 -15.96 1.09 -14.55
C ALA A 62 -16.62 0.44 -13.31
N HIS A 63 -15.92 0.37 -12.18
CA HIS A 63 -16.32 -0.49 -11.06
C HIS A 63 -16.45 0.23 -9.71
N VAL A 64 -15.96 1.46 -9.57
CA VAL A 64 -15.98 2.21 -8.30
C VAL A 64 -16.71 3.54 -8.47
N PRO A 65 -18.05 3.57 -8.38
CA PRO A 65 -18.85 4.76 -8.72
C PRO A 65 -18.47 6.04 -7.96
N ASN A 66 -18.05 5.90 -6.69
CA ASN A 66 -17.62 7.01 -5.83
C ASN A 66 -16.09 7.09 -5.70
N GLY A 67 -15.37 6.61 -6.72
CA GLY A 67 -13.92 6.51 -6.70
C GLY A 67 -13.22 7.68 -7.38
N ILE A 68 -12.03 8.01 -6.86
CA ILE A 68 -11.09 8.97 -7.47
C ILE A 68 -9.76 8.25 -7.66
N ALA A 69 -9.18 8.32 -8.86
CA ALA A 69 -7.84 7.83 -9.15
C ALA A 69 -6.88 9.00 -9.32
N LEU A 70 -5.72 8.96 -8.66
CA LEU A 70 -4.72 10.03 -8.64
C LEU A 70 -3.35 9.48 -9.03
N GLU A 71 -2.71 10.12 -10.03
CA GLU A 71 -1.36 9.79 -10.51
C GLU A 71 -0.32 10.53 -9.67
N THR A 72 0.02 9.97 -8.51
CA THR A 72 1.01 10.56 -7.59
C THR A 72 1.56 9.51 -6.62
N GLY A 73 2.76 9.71 -6.13
CA GLY A 73 3.28 8.99 -4.98
C GLY A 73 2.83 9.62 -3.67
N VAL A 74 2.95 8.87 -2.57
CA VAL A 74 2.67 9.39 -1.23
C VAL A 74 3.91 9.25 -0.35
N GLY A 75 4.21 10.28 0.43
CA GLY A 75 5.39 10.30 1.29
C GLY A 75 5.30 11.34 2.40
N VAL A 76 6.46 11.70 2.97
CA VAL A 76 6.55 12.59 4.14
C VAL A 76 6.28 14.05 3.82
N ALA A 77 6.48 14.48 2.56
CA ALA A 77 6.32 15.87 2.12
C ALA A 77 5.93 15.94 0.64
N ASN A 78 5.27 17.05 0.27
CA ASN A 78 4.98 17.36 -1.12
C ASN A 78 6.26 17.67 -1.91
N GLY A 79 6.31 17.22 -3.16
CA GLY A 79 7.44 17.50 -4.04
C GLY A 79 7.56 16.57 -5.23
N THR A 80 8.79 16.36 -5.69
CA THR A 80 9.15 15.36 -6.71
C THR A 80 10.23 14.45 -6.15
N ALA A 81 10.15 13.16 -6.45
CA ALA A 81 11.14 12.17 -6.07
C ALA A 81 11.42 11.22 -7.22
N GLN A 82 12.62 10.66 -7.25
CA GLN A 82 12.97 9.62 -8.19
C GLN A 82 12.45 8.26 -7.70
N PHE A 83 11.84 7.51 -8.61
CA PHE A 83 11.39 6.14 -8.41
C PHE A 83 12.02 5.24 -9.44
N THR A 84 12.26 3.99 -9.08
CA THR A 84 12.67 2.95 -10.02
C THR A 84 11.43 2.22 -10.53
N TRP A 85 11.25 2.24 -11.83
CA TRP A 85 10.24 1.44 -12.52
C TRP A 85 10.87 0.16 -13.06
N TYR A 86 10.26 -0.97 -12.75
CA TYR A 86 10.64 -2.28 -13.26
C TYR A 86 9.63 -2.72 -14.33
N PRO A 87 9.96 -2.67 -15.64
CA PRO A 87 9.01 -3.01 -16.71
C PRO A 87 8.44 -4.42 -16.61
N ARG A 88 9.20 -5.36 -16.03
CA ARG A 88 8.83 -6.77 -15.87
C ARG A 88 8.26 -7.11 -14.50
N ALA A 89 8.34 -6.20 -13.54
CA ALA A 89 7.78 -6.30 -12.20
C ALA A 89 7.10 -5.01 -11.80
N SER A 90 6.08 -4.62 -12.55
CA SER A 90 5.41 -3.32 -12.39
C SER A 90 4.76 -3.12 -11.02
N ALA A 91 4.55 -4.19 -10.26
CA ALA A 91 4.09 -4.10 -8.87
C ALA A 91 5.17 -3.60 -7.90
N ASN A 92 6.47 -3.76 -8.24
CA ASN A 92 7.60 -3.41 -7.39
C ASN A 92 8.14 -1.99 -7.66
N TYR A 93 7.26 -1.09 -8.08
CA TYR A 93 7.60 0.31 -8.34
C TYR A 93 7.93 1.04 -7.04
N SER A 94 9.18 1.46 -6.86
CA SER A 94 9.65 1.95 -5.55
C SER A 94 10.57 3.16 -5.62
N ARG A 95 10.43 4.06 -4.63
CA ARG A 95 11.41 5.10 -4.34
C ARG A 95 12.71 4.54 -3.74
N TYR A 96 12.63 3.41 -3.05
CA TYR A 96 13.73 2.78 -2.33
C TYR A 96 14.11 1.43 -2.94
N ALA A 97 14.02 1.32 -4.27
CA ALA A 97 14.38 0.11 -4.98
C ALA A 97 15.83 -0.31 -4.69
N ASP A 98 16.01 -1.59 -4.43
CA ASP A 98 17.31 -2.22 -4.24
C ASP A 98 17.29 -3.55 -5.00
N ARG A 99 17.85 -3.55 -6.21
CA ARG A 99 17.86 -4.70 -7.11
C ARG A 99 18.31 -6.00 -6.45
N LYS A 100 19.32 -5.92 -5.56
CA LYS A 100 19.83 -7.11 -4.88
C LYS A 100 18.80 -7.66 -3.91
N ARG A 101 18.23 -6.82 -3.06
CA ARG A 101 17.20 -7.20 -2.10
C ARG A 101 15.92 -7.66 -2.79
N ASP A 102 15.53 -6.97 -3.87
CA ASP A 102 14.36 -7.33 -4.67
C ASP A 102 14.50 -8.72 -5.28
N ASN A 103 15.69 -9.04 -5.82
CA ASN A 103 16.00 -10.39 -6.32
C ASN A 103 16.02 -11.43 -5.20
N GLU A 104 16.61 -11.12 -4.04
CA GLU A 104 16.64 -12.02 -2.88
C GLU A 104 15.23 -12.33 -2.37
N SER A 105 14.39 -11.31 -2.22
CA SER A 105 12.99 -11.46 -1.79
C SER A 105 12.18 -12.28 -2.80
N THR A 106 12.29 -11.97 -4.09
CA THR A 106 11.62 -12.72 -5.17
C THR A 106 12.09 -14.17 -5.20
N THR A 107 13.39 -14.42 -5.08
CA THR A 107 13.97 -15.77 -5.01
C THR A 107 13.37 -16.55 -3.85
N THR A 108 13.36 -15.97 -2.66
CA THR A 108 12.82 -16.60 -1.44
C THR A 108 11.33 -16.90 -1.60
N PHE A 109 10.54 -15.96 -2.11
CA PHE A 109 9.12 -16.15 -2.39
C PHE A 109 8.88 -17.32 -3.36
N LEU A 110 9.60 -17.37 -4.49
CA LEU A 110 9.45 -18.44 -5.48
C LEU A 110 9.88 -19.81 -4.93
N GLN A 111 10.92 -19.87 -4.08
CA GLN A 111 11.30 -21.08 -3.35
C GLN A 111 10.17 -21.55 -2.42
N ASN A 112 9.56 -20.64 -1.67
CA ASN A 112 8.44 -20.94 -0.78
C ASN A 112 7.20 -21.40 -1.56
N CYS A 113 7.04 -20.96 -2.82
CA CYS A 113 6.03 -21.46 -3.77
C CYS A 113 6.35 -22.84 -4.35
N GLY A 114 7.55 -23.40 -4.07
CA GLY A 114 7.96 -24.73 -4.54
C GLY A 114 8.57 -24.75 -5.94
N LEU A 115 9.00 -23.62 -6.48
CA LEU A 115 9.72 -23.59 -7.76
C LEU A 115 11.16 -24.10 -7.58
N ASP A 116 11.66 -24.79 -8.61
CA ASP A 116 13.06 -25.22 -8.67
C ASP A 116 14.01 -24.07 -9.03
N GLN A 117 15.33 -24.29 -8.79
CA GLN A 117 16.34 -23.25 -8.99
C GLN A 117 16.46 -22.78 -10.45
N ASN A 118 16.20 -23.66 -11.46
CA ASN A 118 16.27 -23.27 -12.86
C ASN A 118 15.12 -22.35 -13.23
N ALA A 119 13.90 -22.65 -12.77
CA ALA A 119 12.73 -21.79 -12.95
C ALA A 119 12.92 -20.44 -12.27
N ILE A 120 13.47 -20.44 -11.05
CA ILE A 120 13.77 -19.20 -10.31
C ILE A 120 14.78 -18.34 -11.06
N ALA A 121 15.89 -18.93 -11.54
CA ALA A 121 16.91 -18.21 -12.30
C ALA A 121 16.34 -17.57 -13.57
N LEU A 122 15.42 -18.24 -14.27
CA LEU A 122 14.76 -17.69 -15.45
C LEU A 122 13.88 -16.46 -15.11
N VAL A 123 13.22 -16.47 -13.95
CA VAL A 123 12.37 -15.35 -13.52
C VAL A 123 13.21 -14.18 -13.03
N THR A 124 14.26 -14.45 -12.23
CA THR A 124 15.02 -13.40 -11.52
C THR A 124 16.14 -12.76 -12.33
N ASN A 125 16.47 -13.28 -13.51
CA ASN A 125 17.63 -12.86 -14.29
C ASN A 125 17.64 -11.36 -14.61
N ASP A 126 16.51 -10.80 -15.03
CA ASP A 126 16.36 -9.41 -15.45
C ASP A 126 15.02 -8.78 -15.02
N VAL A 127 14.30 -9.43 -14.11
CA VAL A 127 12.99 -8.96 -13.62
C VAL A 127 13.08 -7.59 -12.94
N HIS A 128 14.19 -7.32 -12.25
CA HIS A 128 14.47 -6.05 -11.58
C HIS A 128 15.49 -5.17 -12.31
N ASP A 129 15.56 -5.28 -13.64
CA ASP A 129 16.21 -4.26 -14.47
C ASP A 129 15.26 -3.07 -14.61
N GLY A 130 15.62 -1.96 -13.97
CA GLY A 130 14.72 -0.83 -13.82
C GLY A 130 15.27 0.48 -14.40
N GLU A 131 14.34 1.41 -14.64
CA GLU A 131 14.61 2.76 -15.10
C GLU A 131 14.19 3.77 -14.03
N GLN A 132 14.93 4.88 -13.92
CA GLN A 132 14.59 5.98 -13.01
C GLN A 132 13.59 6.91 -13.69
N ILE A 133 12.51 7.24 -12.98
CA ILE A 133 11.55 8.26 -13.41
C ILE A 133 11.25 9.25 -12.27
N ASP A 134 10.96 10.49 -12.63
CA ASP A 134 10.53 11.51 -11.68
C ASP A 134 9.02 11.40 -11.42
N VAL A 135 8.65 11.35 -10.15
CA VAL A 135 7.27 11.17 -9.68
C VAL A 135 6.88 12.35 -8.80
N LYS A 136 5.72 12.91 -9.03
CA LYS A 136 5.10 13.83 -8.06
C LYS A 136 4.77 13.06 -6.81
N VAL A 137 5.06 13.65 -5.65
CA VAL A 137 4.78 13.06 -4.33
C VAL A 137 3.95 14.04 -3.53
N THR A 138 2.94 13.54 -2.86
CA THR A 138 2.10 14.28 -1.92
C THR A 138 2.11 13.63 -0.54
N THR A 139 1.43 14.21 0.44
CA THR A 139 1.23 13.62 1.76
C THR A 139 -0.20 13.09 1.91
N VAL A 140 -0.41 12.16 2.85
CA VAL A 140 -1.78 11.72 3.20
C VAL A 140 -2.64 12.92 3.58
N SER A 141 -2.12 13.82 4.41
CA SER A 141 -2.89 15.00 4.86
C SER A 141 -3.23 15.97 3.73
N ALA A 142 -2.36 16.14 2.73
CA ALA A 142 -2.70 16.93 1.54
C ALA A 142 -3.81 16.25 0.72
N LEU A 143 -3.75 14.94 0.52
CA LEU A 143 -4.82 14.18 -0.12
C LEU A 143 -6.17 14.33 0.62
N LEU A 144 -6.14 14.26 1.95
CA LEU A 144 -7.35 14.46 2.76
C LEU A 144 -7.89 15.88 2.66
N ALA A 145 -7.04 16.89 2.68
CA ALA A 145 -7.45 18.29 2.54
C ALA A 145 -8.11 18.55 1.18
N ASP A 146 -7.57 17.98 0.10
CA ASP A 146 -8.04 18.22 -1.26
C ASP A 146 -9.30 17.40 -1.61
N HIS A 147 -9.36 16.15 -1.11
CA HIS A 147 -10.38 15.22 -1.58
C HIS A 147 -11.34 14.73 -0.49
N ALA A 148 -11.00 14.86 0.78
CA ALA A 148 -11.79 14.40 1.91
C ALA A 148 -11.61 15.31 3.14
N PRO A 149 -11.92 16.62 3.05
CA PRO A 149 -11.66 17.59 4.12
C PRO A 149 -12.40 17.26 5.41
N THR A 150 -13.49 16.51 5.32
CA THR A 150 -14.31 16.07 6.44
C THR A 150 -14.63 14.59 6.32
N GLY A 151 -15.18 14.00 7.38
CA GLY A 151 -15.60 12.61 7.42
C GLY A 151 -14.55 11.68 8.07
N GLU A 152 -15.00 10.49 8.38
CA GLU A 152 -14.17 9.43 8.94
C GLU A 152 -13.42 8.68 7.84
N ILE A 153 -12.15 8.37 8.11
CA ILE A 153 -11.33 7.53 7.24
C ILE A 153 -11.47 6.10 7.77
N GLY A 154 -12.37 5.35 7.18
CA GLY A 154 -12.65 3.99 7.58
C GLY A 154 -11.45 3.07 7.40
N LEU A 155 -10.67 3.31 6.32
CA LEU A 155 -9.50 2.50 6.00
C LEU A 155 -8.42 3.31 5.28
N VAL A 156 -7.18 3.13 5.70
CA VAL A 156 -5.98 3.47 4.93
C VAL A 156 -5.26 2.17 4.59
N LYS A 157 -5.23 1.79 3.31
CA LYS A 157 -4.38 0.70 2.79
C LYS A 157 -3.07 1.31 2.31
N ILE A 158 -1.94 0.70 2.67
CA ILE A 158 -0.60 1.13 2.31
C ILE A 158 0.19 -0.06 1.76
N ASP A 159 0.62 0.08 0.51
CA ASP A 159 1.39 -0.94 -0.20
C ASP A 159 2.23 -0.22 -1.26
N VAL A 160 3.40 0.28 -0.84
CA VAL A 160 4.19 1.28 -1.58
C VAL A 160 5.68 0.93 -1.66
N GLU A 161 5.99 -0.34 -1.51
CA GLU A 161 7.31 -0.88 -1.80
C GLU A 161 8.45 -0.11 -1.10
N ARG A 162 8.56 -0.30 0.22
CA ARG A 162 9.53 0.30 1.15
C ARG A 162 9.31 1.77 1.55
N ALA A 163 8.27 2.43 1.08
CA ALA A 163 7.96 3.80 1.50
C ALA A 163 6.87 3.90 2.58
N GLU A 164 6.44 2.79 3.17
CA GLU A 164 5.30 2.69 4.09
C GLU A 164 5.45 3.63 5.30
N LEU A 165 6.65 3.67 5.87
CA LEU A 165 6.95 4.55 7.01
C LEU A 165 6.89 6.04 6.62
N ASP A 166 7.26 6.39 5.38
CA ASP A 166 7.18 7.75 4.89
C ASP A 166 5.73 8.18 4.68
N VAL A 167 4.87 7.26 4.23
CA VAL A 167 3.42 7.50 4.09
C VAL A 167 2.80 7.89 5.44
N VAL A 168 3.02 7.09 6.48
CA VAL A 168 2.44 7.37 7.81
C VAL A 168 3.06 8.59 8.48
N ARG A 169 4.31 8.93 8.19
CA ARG A 169 4.94 10.19 8.65
C ARG A 169 4.39 11.43 7.93
N GLY A 170 3.75 11.26 6.79
CA GLY A 170 3.05 12.30 6.05
C GLY A 170 1.62 12.58 6.55
N ILE A 171 1.19 11.93 7.64
CA ILE A 171 -0.10 12.18 8.28
C ILE A 171 0.06 13.22 9.38
N ALA A 172 -0.62 14.36 9.26
CA ALA A 172 -0.62 15.40 10.27
C ALA A 172 -1.36 14.95 11.54
N GLU A 173 -0.97 15.50 12.68
CA GLU A 173 -1.53 15.13 13.98
C GLU A 173 -3.07 15.23 14.03
N SER A 174 -3.65 16.25 13.40
CA SER A 174 -5.10 16.47 13.32
C SER A 174 -5.85 15.37 12.55
N ASP A 175 -5.21 14.71 11.59
CA ASP A 175 -5.86 13.73 10.73
C ASP A 175 -5.89 12.32 11.34
N TRP A 176 -4.95 12.03 12.26
CA TRP A 176 -4.90 10.74 12.93
C TRP A 176 -6.20 10.38 13.65
N ALA A 177 -6.84 11.37 14.28
CA ALA A 177 -8.10 11.15 15.00
C ALA A 177 -9.24 10.64 14.10
N ARG A 178 -9.16 10.90 12.81
CA ARG A 178 -10.15 10.51 11.79
C ARG A 178 -9.94 9.09 11.25
N ILE A 179 -8.72 8.53 11.41
CA ILE A 179 -8.36 7.22 10.85
C ILE A 179 -8.79 6.12 11.82
N ARG A 180 -9.66 5.20 11.36
CA ARG A 180 -10.15 4.07 12.14
C ARG A 180 -9.29 2.82 11.96
N THR A 181 -8.93 2.48 10.74
CA THR A 181 -8.19 1.27 10.41
C THR A 181 -7.05 1.56 9.45
N VAL A 182 -5.90 0.91 9.65
CA VAL A 182 -4.78 0.87 8.71
C VAL A 182 -4.45 -0.58 8.41
N VAL A 183 -4.30 -0.91 7.13
CA VAL A 183 -3.72 -2.18 6.67
C VAL A 183 -2.53 -1.88 5.78
N ALA A 184 -1.41 -2.56 6.01
CA ALA A 184 -0.20 -2.30 5.24
C ALA A 184 0.59 -3.57 4.96
N GLU A 185 1.26 -3.59 3.80
CA GLU A 185 2.41 -4.45 3.54
C GLU A 185 3.66 -3.62 3.85
N VAL A 186 4.48 -4.08 4.79
CA VAL A 186 5.61 -3.30 5.33
C VAL A 186 6.91 -4.06 5.12
N HIS A 187 7.88 -3.41 4.48
CA HIS A 187 9.22 -3.92 4.30
C HIS A 187 10.09 -3.57 5.52
N ASP A 188 10.52 -4.59 6.26
CA ASP A 188 11.38 -4.42 7.44
C ASP A 188 12.85 -4.28 7.06
N CYS A 189 13.22 -3.11 6.56
CA CYS A 189 14.59 -2.73 6.26
C CYS A 189 15.11 -1.85 7.39
N GLY A 190 15.90 -2.41 8.31
CA GLY A 190 16.51 -1.64 9.41
C GLY A 190 15.50 -1.09 10.42
N ASP A 191 14.76 -1.97 11.06
CA ASP A 191 13.77 -1.65 12.11
C ASP A 191 12.56 -0.79 11.64
N ARG A 192 12.30 -0.69 10.32
CA ARG A 192 11.20 0.11 9.79
C ARG A 192 9.83 -0.40 10.25
N LEU A 193 9.66 -1.72 10.34
CA LEU A 193 8.43 -2.33 10.85
C LEU A 193 8.15 -1.93 12.30
N ALA A 194 9.18 -1.98 13.16
CA ALA A 194 9.05 -1.57 14.55
C ALA A 194 8.69 -0.07 14.67
N GLN A 195 9.33 0.80 13.88
CA GLN A 195 9.03 2.24 13.83
C GLN A 195 7.62 2.51 13.31
N PHE A 196 7.18 1.80 12.24
CA PHE A 196 5.85 1.90 11.68
C PHE A 196 4.79 1.55 12.74
N CYS A 197 4.91 0.39 13.38
CA CYS A 197 3.99 -0.03 14.42
C CYS A 197 4.01 0.89 15.65
N ALA A 198 5.18 1.40 16.05
CA ALA A 198 5.28 2.34 17.17
C ALA A 198 4.52 3.65 16.87
N LEU A 199 4.64 4.17 15.64
CA LEU A 199 3.92 5.37 15.22
C LEU A 199 2.40 5.14 15.24
N LEU A 200 1.89 4.03 14.71
CA LEU A 200 0.46 3.71 14.76
C LEU A 200 -0.06 3.62 16.20
N ARG A 201 0.70 2.98 17.09
CA ARG A 201 0.34 2.85 18.52
C ARG A 201 0.33 4.19 19.24
N SER A 202 1.27 5.09 18.94
CA SER A 202 1.31 6.44 19.54
C SER A 202 0.07 7.27 19.20
N HIS A 203 -0.62 6.96 18.09
CA HIS A 203 -1.89 7.56 17.69
C HIS A 203 -3.12 6.71 18.05
N GLY A 204 -2.97 5.74 18.95
CA GLY A 204 -4.08 4.99 19.54
C GLY A 204 -4.62 3.82 18.69
N LEU A 205 -3.87 3.34 17.71
CA LEU A 205 -4.24 2.13 16.96
C LEU A 205 -3.55 0.90 17.57
N ALA A 206 -4.31 -0.13 17.88
CA ALA A 206 -3.77 -1.44 18.26
C ALA A 206 -3.26 -2.15 17.01
N THR A 207 -2.04 -2.68 17.06
CA THR A 207 -1.37 -3.29 15.89
C THR A 207 -1.23 -4.79 16.02
N GLU A 208 -1.52 -5.51 14.95
CA GLU A 208 -1.20 -6.91 14.74
C GLU A 208 -0.22 -7.02 13.56
N VAL A 209 0.78 -7.89 13.69
CA VAL A 209 1.79 -8.14 12.65
C VAL A 209 1.81 -9.62 12.35
N ARG A 210 1.86 -9.96 11.08
CA ARG A 210 2.07 -11.34 10.63
C ARG A 210 2.96 -11.38 9.41
N GLN A 211 3.53 -12.55 9.14
CA GLN A 211 4.20 -12.85 7.89
C GLN A 211 3.52 -14.05 7.23
N ASP A 212 3.15 -13.88 5.96
CA ASP A 212 2.58 -14.97 5.19
C ASP A 212 3.53 -16.15 5.04
N ALA A 213 3.00 -17.35 4.91
CA ALA A 213 3.81 -18.56 4.75
C ALA A 213 4.70 -18.51 3.50
N PHE A 214 4.21 -17.92 2.40
CA PHE A 214 4.97 -17.76 1.16
C PHE A 214 6.01 -16.64 1.23
N LEU A 215 5.87 -15.71 2.18
CA LEU A 215 6.78 -14.58 2.40
C LEU A 215 7.80 -14.82 3.53
N ARG A 216 7.79 -16.01 4.15
CA ARG A 216 8.74 -16.33 5.22
C ARG A 216 10.18 -16.22 4.74
N GLY A 217 11.00 -15.50 5.51
CA GLY A 217 12.40 -15.24 5.17
C GLY A 217 12.63 -14.08 4.21
N THR A 218 11.57 -13.39 3.76
CA THR A 218 11.66 -12.08 3.10
C THR A 218 11.58 -10.95 4.12
N GLU A 219 11.74 -9.71 3.69
CA GLU A 219 11.56 -8.51 4.50
C GLU A 219 10.08 -8.10 4.66
N LEU A 220 9.12 -8.75 3.97
CA LEU A 220 7.75 -8.31 3.86
C LEU A 220 6.86 -8.86 4.99
N TYR A 221 6.17 -7.96 5.67
CA TYR A 221 5.23 -8.24 6.75
C TYR A 221 3.90 -7.54 6.49
N GLU A 222 2.82 -8.19 6.88
CA GLU A 222 1.50 -7.60 6.88
C GLU A 222 1.20 -7.00 8.27
N VAL A 223 0.70 -5.78 8.26
CA VAL A 223 0.27 -5.06 9.48
C VAL A 223 -1.21 -4.74 9.36
N PHE A 224 -1.96 -5.10 10.39
CA PHE A 224 -3.33 -4.66 10.61
C PHE A 224 -3.37 -3.81 11.88
N ALA A 225 -3.94 -2.62 11.80
CA ALA A 225 -4.07 -1.75 12.95
C ALA A 225 -5.47 -1.11 12.98
N CYS A 226 -6.09 -1.07 14.15
CA CYS A 226 -7.40 -0.45 14.31
C CYS A 226 -7.53 0.25 15.66
N ARG A 227 -8.42 1.24 15.71
CA ARG A 227 -8.82 1.83 16.99
C ARG A 227 -9.63 0.82 17.78
N PRO A 228 -9.32 0.62 19.08
CA PRO A 228 -10.21 -0.14 19.95
C PRO A 228 -11.59 0.51 20.01
N PRO A 229 -12.66 -0.28 20.12
CA PRO A 229 -13.97 0.30 20.37
C PRO A 229 -13.96 1.12 21.66
N THR A 230 -14.48 2.33 21.58
CA THR A 230 -14.73 3.16 22.79
C THR A 230 -15.96 2.61 23.49
N TRP A 231 -15.77 2.08 24.70
CA TRP A 231 -16.84 1.64 25.58
C TRP A 231 -17.46 2.80 26.34
#